data_938bb7b7b8152c2c28b25107d0e60bec
#
_entry.id   938bb7b7b8152c2c28b25107d0e60bec
#
_cell.length_a   1.000
_cell.length_b   1.000
_cell.length_c   1.000
_cell.angle_alpha   90.00
_cell.angle_beta   90.00
_cell.angle_gamma   90.00
#
_symmetry.space_group_name_H-M   'P 1'
#
loop_
_entity.id
_entity.type
_entity.pdbx_description
1 polymer ?
#
loop_
_entity_poly.entity_id
_entity_poly.type
_entity_poly.pdbx_seq_one_letter_code
_entity_poly.pdbx_strand_id
1 'polypeptide(L)'
;MILEIAQISVLPGCQSAFESALKKGVAEVLFQADGFIDFEFLHGIEDENNYTLIIHWRSLEDHMVTFREGPLFPQWRSFIAEFFAAPPVVTHAHSIVKLSK
;
A
#
# COMPACT_ATOMS: atom_id res chain seq x y z
N MET A 1 -1.99 2.03 -16.89
CA MET A 1 -1.86 2.37 -15.46
C MET A 1 -2.95 1.69 -14.67
N ILE A 2 -2.60 1.09 -13.58
CA ILE A 2 -3.56 0.40 -12.71
C ILE A 2 -3.46 0.94 -11.28
N LEU A 3 -4.54 0.72 -10.51
CA LEU A 3 -4.59 1.00 -9.09
C LEU A 3 -4.46 -0.31 -8.32
N GLU A 4 -3.56 -0.34 -7.36
CA GLU A 4 -3.57 -1.36 -6.31
C GLU A 4 -4.38 -0.81 -5.14
N ILE A 5 -5.31 -1.60 -4.62
CA ILE A 5 -6.11 -1.22 -3.45
C ILE A 5 -5.81 -2.26 -2.37
N ALA A 6 -5.11 -1.85 -1.33
CA ALA A 6 -4.73 -2.73 -0.23
C ALA A 6 -5.53 -2.34 1.03
N GLN A 7 -6.32 -3.29 1.53
CA GLN A 7 -7.06 -3.12 2.79
C GLN A 7 -6.24 -3.75 3.91
N ILE A 8 -5.90 -2.96 4.92
CA ILE A 8 -5.05 -3.40 6.02
C ILE A 8 -5.76 -3.18 7.34
N SER A 9 -5.86 -4.24 8.15
CA SER A 9 -6.30 -4.15 9.53
C SER A 9 -5.06 -4.11 10.42
N VAL A 10 -4.97 -3.07 11.25
CA VAL A 10 -3.82 -2.84 12.12
C VAL A 10 -4.18 -3.24 13.55
N LEU A 11 -3.21 -3.76 14.28
CA LEU A 11 -3.37 -4.12 15.69
C LEU A 11 -3.82 -2.89 16.48
N PRO A 12 -4.80 -3.04 17.39
CA PRO A 12 -5.28 -1.92 18.20
C PRO A 12 -4.17 -1.22 18.96
N GLY A 13 -4.19 0.11 18.93
CA GLY A 13 -3.18 0.92 19.61
C GLY A 13 -1.90 1.13 18.83
N CYS A 14 -1.76 0.52 17.64
CA CYS A 14 -0.56 0.62 16.84
C CYS A 14 -0.68 1.62 15.68
N GLN A 15 -1.73 2.42 15.63
CA GLN A 15 -2.01 3.31 14.51
C GLN A 15 -0.85 4.27 14.23
N SER A 16 -0.38 4.97 15.26
CA SER A 16 0.68 5.96 15.09
C SER A 16 2.00 5.31 14.62
N ALA A 17 2.35 4.18 15.21
CA ALA A 17 3.56 3.45 14.84
C ALA A 17 3.46 2.90 13.41
N PHE A 18 2.30 2.38 13.04
CA PHE A 18 2.06 1.89 11.68
C PHE A 18 2.17 3.02 10.67
N GLU A 19 1.57 4.18 10.96
CA GLU A 19 1.61 5.33 10.04
C GLU A 19 3.04 5.81 9.81
N SER A 20 3.83 5.88 10.87
CA SER A 20 5.24 6.26 10.76
C SER A 20 6.04 5.23 9.94
N ALA A 21 5.84 3.95 10.21
CA ALA A 21 6.53 2.87 9.50
C ALA A 21 6.14 2.84 8.02
N LEU A 22 4.85 3.05 7.73
CA LEU A 22 4.35 3.07 6.36
C LEU A 22 4.98 4.22 5.55
N LYS A 23 5.03 5.41 6.12
CA LYS A 23 5.66 6.56 5.45
C LYS A 23 7.12 6.28 5.13
N LYS A 24 7.84 5.67 6.06
CA LYS A 24 9.23 5.28 5.88
C LYS A 24 9.38 4.24 4.77
N GLY A 25 8.55 3.21 4.79
CA GLY A 25 8.58 2.15 3.78
C GLY A 25 8.31 2.68 2.39
N VAL A 26 7.36 3.62 2.24
CA VAL A 26 7.09 4.26 0.95
C VAL A 26 8.32 5.04 0.48
N ALA A 27 8.89 5.87 1.34
CA ALA A 27 10.02 6.71 0.97
C ALA A 27 11.28 5.90 0.64
N GLU A 28 11.53 4.83 1.38
CA GLU A 28 12.77 4.05 1.27
C GLU A 28 12.66 2.87 0.30
N VAL A 29 11.46 2.35 0.07
CA VAL A 29 11.28 1.14 -0.75
C VAL A 29 10.43 1.40 -1.98
N LEU A 30 9.18 1.85 -1.82
CA LEU A 30 8.28 1.98 -2.97
C LEU A 30 8.80 2.96 -4.01
N PHE A 31 9.44 4.05 -3.58
CA PHE A 31 10.01 5.02 -4.53
C PHE A 31 11.11 4.43 -5.40
N GLN A 32 11.68 3.28 -5.04
CA GLN A 32 12.68 2.59 -5.85
C GLN A 32 12.07 1.57 -6.80
N ALA A 33 10.78 1.26 -6.65
CA ALA A 33 10.16 0.20 -7.43
C ALA A 33 9.87 0.65 -8.86
N ASP A 34 10.26 -0.18 -9.84
CA ASP A 34 9.97 0.08 -11.23
C ASP A 34 8.46 0.12 -11.45
N GLY A 35 7.99 1.16 -12.12
CA GLY A 35 6.57 1.32 -12.41
C GLY A 35 5.74 1.92 -11.31
N PHE A 36 6.30 2.18 -10.13
CA PHE A 36 5.60 2.92 -9.08
C PHE A 36 5.37 4.36 -9.54
N ILE A 37 4.14 4.87 -9.37
CA ILE A 37 3.78 6.21 -9.81
C ILE A 37 3.46 7.10 -8.61
N ASP A 38 2.44 6.76 -7.85
CA ASP A 38 2.07 7.51 -6.66
C ASP A 38 1.33 6.64 -5.65
N PHE A 39 1.03 7.24 -4.53
CA PHE A 39 0.54 6.53 -3.37
C PHE A 39 -0.37 7.47 -2.57
N GLU A 40 -1.51 6.96 -2.16
CA GLU A 40 -2.39 7.63 -1.22
C GLU A 40 -2.78 6.64 -0.13
N PHE A 41 -2.80 7.12 1.12
CA PHE A 41 -3.07 6.24 2.23
C PHE A 41 -4.18 6.85 3.10
N LEU A 42 -5.21 6.05 3.31
CA LEU A 42 -6.45 6.48 3.93
C LEU A 42 -6.64 5.78 5.26
N HIS A 43 -7.10 6.53 6.26
CA HIS A 43 -7.43 5.99 7.58
C HIS A 43 -8.94 5.91 7.71
N GLY A 44 -9.46 4.76 8.12
CA GLY A 44 -10.89 4.57 8.29
C GLY A 44 -11.47 5.46 9.38
N ILE A 45 -12.63 6.05 9.11
CA ILE A 45 -13.36 6.86 10.10
C ILE A 45 -14.21 5.96 10.98
N GLU A 46 -14.96 5.03 10.36
CA GLU A 46 -15.85 4.11 11.08
C GLU A 46 -15.09 3.05 11.88
N ASP A 47 -13.90 2.68 11.41
CA ASP A 47 -13.04 1.72 12.10
C ASP A 47 -11.61 2.24 12.07
N GLU A 48 -11.13 2.71 13.22
CA GLU A 48 -9.81 3.31 13.35
C GLU A 48 -8.65 2.33 13.15
N ASN A 49 -8.93 1.03 13.13
CA ASN A 49 -7.91 0.02 12.88
C ASN A 49 -7.78 -0.32 11.39
N ASN A 50 -8.66 0.22 10.55
CA ASN A 50 -8.64 -0.05 9.12
C ASN A 50 -7.95 1.05 8.34
N TYR A 51 -7.09 0.64 7.41
CA TYR A 51 -6.40 1.52 6.48
C TYR A 51 -6.58 1.01 5.06
N THR A 52 -6.64 1.94 4.12
CA THR A 52 -6.69 1.64 2.69
C THR A 52 -5.51 2.32 2.02
N LEU A 53 -4.68 1.54 1.33
CA LEU A 53 -3.61 2.07 0.51
C LEU A 53 -4.07 2.03 -0.95
N ILE A 54 -3.92 3.15 -1.64
CA ILE A 54 -4.19 3.24 -3.07
C ILE A 54 -2.88 3.58 -3.74
N ILE A 55 -2.35 2.63 -4.51
CA ILE A 55 -1.04 2.77 -5.15
C ILE A 55 -1.22 2.69 -6.66
N HIS A 56 -0.74 3.70 -7.37
CA HIS A 56 -0.74 3.67 -8.83
C HIS A 56 0.53 3.01 -9.33
N TRP A 57 0.36 2.02 -10.21
CA TRP A 57 1.43 1.33 -10.89
C TRP A 57 1.29 1.53 -12.40
N ARG A 58 2.41 1.58 -13.10
CA ARG A 58 2.41 1.67 -14.56
C ARG A 58 1.66 0.48 -15.18
N SER A 59 1.84 -0.72 -14.64
CA SER A 59 1.18 -1.94 -15.11
C SER A 59 0.96 -2.93 -13.98
N LEU A 60 0.06 -3.88 -14.20
CA LEU A 60 -0.17 -4.98 -13.27
C LEU A 60 1.09 -5.82 -13.09
N GLU A 61 1.84 -6.04 -14.16
CA GLU A 61 3.08 -6.81 -14.13
C GLU A 61 4.13 -6.13 -13.24
N ASP A 62 4.25 -4.82 -13.30
CA ASP A 62 5.20 -4.09 -12.45
C ASP A 62 4.92 -4.34 -10.97
N HIS A 63 3.66 -4.41 -10.57
CA HIS A 63 3.32 -4.72 -9.19
C HIS A 63 3.42 -6.21 -8.88
N MET A 64 2.73 -7.05 -9.64
CA MET A 64 2.54 -8.46 -9.26
C MET A 64 3.75 -9.33 -9.56
N VAL A 65 4.57 -8.96 -10.53
CA VAL A 65 5.76 -9.73 -10.92
C VAL A 65 7.03 -9.00 -10.48
N THR A 66 7.31 -7.84 -11.03
CA THR A 66 8.59 -7.16 -10.80
C THR A 66 8.76 -6.78 -9.33
N PHE A 67 7.76 -6.18 -8.72
CA PHE A 67 7.84 -5.79 -7.32
C PHE A 67 7.61 -6.97 -6.39
N ARG A 68 6.49 -7.66 -6.54
CA ARG A 68 6.06 -8.69 -5.59
C ARG A 68 6.99 -9.90 -5.56
N GLU A 69 7.57 -10.28 -6.68
CA GLU A 69 8.51 -11.40 -6.78
C GLU A 69 9.97 -10.95 -6.72
N GLY A 70 10.21 -9.65 -6.59
CA GLY A 70 11.53 -9.08 -6.56
C GLY A 70 12.07 -8.82 -5.14
N PRO A 71 13.28 -8.26 -5.05
CA PRO A 71 13.95 -8.06 -3.75
C PRO A 71 13.36 -6.93 -2.90
N LEU A 72 12.61 -6.00 -3.49
CA LEU A 72 12.04 -4.88 -2.74
C LEU A 72 10.84 -5.30 -1.90
N PHE A 73 10.09 -6.33 -2.29
CA PHE A 73 8.90 -6.73 -1.57
C PHE A 73 9.18 -7.17 -0.13
N PRO A 74 10.16 -8.03 0.16
CA PRO A 74 10.49 -8.35 1.55
C PRO A 74 10.92 -7.13 2.36
N GLN A 75 11.60 -6.18 1.73
CA GLN A 75 11.98 -4.94 2.39
C GLN A 75 10.75 -4.11 2.75
N TRP A 76 9.81 -3.97 1.83
CA TRP A 76 8.53 -3.31 2.07
C TRP A 76 7.79 -3.94 3.25
N ARG A 77 7.66 -5.26 3.23
CA ARG A 77 6.99 -5.99 4.31
C ARG A 77 7.69 -5.83 5.65
N SER A 78 9.02 -5.71 5.66
CA SER A 78 9.76 -5.57 6.91
C SER A 78 9.40 -4.29 7.67
N PHE A 79 8.90 -3.27 6.99
CA PHE A 79 8.47 -2.03 7.65
C PHE A 79 7.11 -2.17 8.31
N ILE A 80 6.18 -2.92 7.71
CA ILE A 80 4.76 -2.82 8.05
C ILE A 80 4.11 -4.11 8.56
N ALA A 81 4.67 -5.28 8.25
CA ALA A 81 3.98 -6.54 8.50
C ALA A 81 3.74 -6.83 9.99
N GLU A 82 4.59 -6.33 10.87
CA GLU A 82 4.44 -6.54 12.31
C GLU A 82 3.17 -5.91 12.89
N PHE A 83 2.60 -4.93 12.18
CA PHE A 83 1.40 -4.22 12.64
C PHE A 83 0.10 -4.84 12.15
N PHE A 84 0.15 -5.86 11.30
CA PHE A 84 -1.05 -6.46 10.71
C PHE A 84 -1.81 -7.29 11.73
N ALA A 85 -3.12 -7.02 11.87
CA ALA A 85 -4.01 -7.87 12.65
C ALA A 85 -4.49 -9.08 11.86
N ALA A 86 -4.41 -9.00 10.52
CA ALA A 86 -4.81 -10.05 9.59
C ALA A 86 -4.05 -9.85 8.29
N PRO A 87 -3.97 -10.87 7.41
CA PRO A 87 -3.34 -10.68 6.10
C PRO A 87 -4.05 -9.59 5.32
N PRO A 88 -3.31 -8.66 4.68
CA PRO A 88 -3.93 -7.63 3.85
C PRO A 88 -4.72 -8.22 2.69
N VAL A 89 -5.80 -7.53 2.32
CA VAL A 89 -6.59 -7.89 1.14
C VAL A 89 -6.19 -6.92 0.03
N VAL A 90 -5.59 -7.44 -1.02
CA VAL A 90 -5.08 -6.64 -2.14
C VAL A 90 -5.89 -6.95 -3.39
N THR A 91 -6.45 -5.90 -3.99
CA THR A 91 -7.17 -5.99 -5.26
C THR A 91 -6.64 -4.94 -6.22
N HIS A 92 -7.03 -5.02 -7.48
CA HIS A 92 -6.61 -4.09 -8.52
C HIS A 92 -7.81 -3.55 -9.27
N ALA A 93 -7.68 -2.33 -9.79
CA ALA A 93 -8.73 -1.68 -10.54
C ALA A 93 -8.14 -0.78 -11.63
N HIS A 94 -8.93 -0.55 -12.69
CA HIS A 94 -8.65 0.50 -13.66
C HIS A 94 -9.48 1.72 -13.32
N SER A 95 -8.89 2.90 -13.44
CA SER A 95 -9.67 4.13 -13.34
C SER A 95 -10.43 4.33 -14.66
N ILE A 96 -11.75 4.38 -14.59
CA ILE A 96 -12.60 4.64 -15.76
C ILE A 96 -12.71 6.15 -16.00
N VAL A 97 -12.93 6.90 -14.92
CA VAL A 97 -13.04 8.35 -15.01
C VAL A 97 -12.65 8.96 -13.67
N LYS A 98 -11.96 10.07 -13.73
CA LYS A 98 -11.63 10.87 -12.55
C LYS A 98 -12.02 12.30 -12.85
N LEU A 99 -12.98 12.82 -12.08
CA LEU A 99 -13.50 14.16 -12.25
C LEU A 99 -13.30 14.94 -10.96
N SER A 100 -13.08 16.23 -11.10
CA SER A 100 -13.02 17.13 -9.96
C SER A 100 -13.94 18.32 -10.19
N LYS A 101 -14.41 18.91 -9.08
CA LYS A 101 -15.31 20.06 -9.12
C LYS A 101 -14.52 21.36 -9.09
#